data_2cd620e822e9a96470af824f6da82ab5
#
_entry.id   2cd620e822e9a96470af824f6da82ab5
#
_cell.length_a   1.000
_cell.length_b   1.000
_cell.length_c   1.000
_cell.angle_alpha   90.00
_cell.angle_beta   90.00
_cell.angle_gamma   90.00
#
_symmetry.space_group_name_H-M   'P 1'
#
loop_
_entity.id
_entity.type
_entity.pdbx_description
1 polymer ?
#
loop_
_entity_poly.entity_id
_entity_poly.type
_entity_poly.pdbx_seq_one_letter_code
_entity_poly.pdbx_strand_id
1 'polypeptide(L)'
;MLGEKHVGSSLENLNDFNADFQNFISRFAWGEVWSRPGMPRHTRSLVTIAMLLALGREDELRMHLRACFNNGVTKDDLKELILHCSLYAGLPAANAAMHMAEEVFANLGIAPQKLSEQQLSQEQMNQE
;
A
#
# COMPACT_ATOMS: atom_id res chain seq x y z
N MET A 1 4.73 -8.89 8.59
CA MET A 1 4.12 -7.73 7.93
C MET A 1 4.39 -7.74 6.42
N LEU A 2 5.62 -7.82 6.00
CA LEU A 2 5.98 -7.81 4.57
C LEU A 2 5.94 -9.19 3.89
N GLY A 3 5.79 -10.26 4.65
CA GLY A 3 5.76 -11.63 4.15
C GLY A 3 7.12 -12.30 4.16
N GLU A 4 7.11 -13.62 4.21
CA GLU A 4 8.32 -14.44 4.29
C GLU A 4 9.24 -14.29 3.08
N LYS A 5 8.65 -14.20 1.88
CA LYS A 5 9.39 -14.03 0.63
C LYS A 5 10.21 -12.74 0.63
N HIS A 6 9.64 -11.65 1.10
CA HIS A 6 10.34 -10.36 1.17
C HIS A 6 11.47 -10.42 2.20
N VAL A 7 11.22 -10.99 3.37
CA VAL A 7 12.22 -11.14 4.43
C VAL A 7 13.38 -12.02 3.94
N GLY A 8 13.07 -13.13 3.27
CA GLY A 8 14.08 -14.00 2.68
C GLY A 8 14.98 -13.30 1.66
N SER A 9 14.37 -12.52 0.76
CA SER A 9 15.11 -11.71 -0.22
C SER A 9 16.03 -10.71 0.46
N SER A 10 15.56 -10.05 1.51
CA SER A 10 16.36 -9.07 2.27
C SER A 10 17.58 -9.74 2.91
N LEU A 11 17.41 -10.94 3.48
CA LEU A 11 18.51 -11.69 4.09
C LEU A 11 19.54 -12.12 3.06
N GLU A 12 19.09 -12.56 1.87
CA GLU A 12 19.98 -13.00 0.79
C GLU A 12 20.84 -11.86 0.25
N ASN A 13 20.36 -10.62 0.36
CA ASN A 13 21.05 -9.44 -0.17
C ASN A 13 21.90 -8.71 0.86
N LEU A 14 22.06 -9.26 2.08
CA LEU A 14 22.90 -8.65 3.11
C LEU A 14 24.37 -8.71 2.71
N ASN A 15 25.07 -7.59 2.93
CA ASN A 15 26.50 -7.46 2.69
C ASN A 15 27.11 -6.53 3.74
N ASP A 16 28.44 -6.32 3.66
CA ASP A 16 29.14 -5.49 4.65
C ASP A 16 28.80 -4.00 4.57
N PHE A 17 28.17 -3.57 3.48
CA PHE A 17 27.74 -2.19 3.31
C PHE A 17 26.34 -1.94 3.92
N ASN A 18 25.39 -2.85 3.70
CA ASN A 18 23.99 -2.63 4.07
C ASN A 18 23.55 -3.32 5.38
N ALA A 19 24.39 -4.21 5.95
CA ALA A 19 23.99 -5.03 7.11
C ALA A 19 23.56 -4.18 8.30
N ASP A 20 24.32 -3.14 8.64
CA ASP A 20 24.01 -2.28 9.79
C ASP A 20 22.69 -1.54 9.60
N PHE A 21 22.45 -1.05 8.39
CA PHE A 21 21.23 -0.35 8.03
C PHE A 21 20.02 -1.30 8.10
N GLN A 22 20.14 -2.49 7.54
CA GLN A 22 19.08 -3.49 7.58
C GLN A 22 18.78 -3.94 9.01
N ASN A 23 19.81 -4.09 9.84
CA ASN A 23 19.67 -4.43 11.24
C ASN A 23 18.94 -3.31 12.01
N PHE A 24 19.28 -2.06 11.73
CA PHE A 24 18.63 -0.89 12.31
C PHE A 24 17.13 -0.89 11.97
N ILE A 25 16.78 -1.08 10.69
CA ILE A 25 15.38 -1.14 10.25
C ILE A 25 14.62 -2.27 10.96
N SER A 26 15.22 -3.47 11.03
CA SER A 26 14.57 -4.61 11.68
C SER A 26 14.27 -4.34 13.13
N ARG A 27 15.21 -3.71 13.85
CA ARG A 27 15.03 -3.42 15.29
C ARG A 27 14.02 -2.31 15.53
N PHE A 28 14.13 -1.19 14.80
CA PHE A 28 13.29 -0.02 15.07
C PHE A 28 11.95 -0.07 14.36
N ALA A 29 11.94 -0.32 13.05
CA ALA A 29 10.69 -0.30 12.31
C ALA A 29 9.80 -1.48 12.68
N TRP A 30 10.32 -2.69 12.52
CA TRP A 30 9.51 -3.91 12.72
C TRP A 30 9.47 -4.33 14.18
N GLY A 31 10.60 -4.25 14.89
CA GLY A 31 10.72 -4.71 16.28
C GLY A 31 10.08 -3.77 17.29
N GLU A 32 10.22 -2.46 17.13
CA GLU A 32 9.71 -1.51 18.10
C GLU A 32 8.43 -0.80 17.70
N VAL A 33 8.34 -0.32 16.45
CA VAL A 33 7.19 0.50 16.04
C VAL A 33 6.02 -0.37 15.58
N TRP A 34 6.24 -1.24 14.61
CA TRP A 34 5.16 -2.05 14.04
C TRP A 34 4.55 -3.05 15.02
N SER A 35 5.32 -3.47 16.03
CA SER A 35 4.86 -4.40 17.06
C SER A 35 4.12 -3.72 18.21
N ARG A 36 4.06 -2.40 18.25
CA ARG A 36 3.40 -1.68 19.33
C ARG A 36 1.89 -1.95 19.33
N PRO A 37 1.28 -2.21 20.50
CA PRO A 37 -0.16 -2.50 20.56
C PRO A 37 -1.06 -1.27 20.45
N GLY A 38 -0.49 -0.05 20.47
CA GLY A 38 -1.27 1.18 20.45
C GLY A 38 -2.01 1.47 19.14
N MET A 39 -1.63 0.78 18.06
CA MET A 39 -2.29 0.92 16.77
C MET A 39 -2.28 -0.43 16.05
N PRO A 40 -3.42 -0.93 15.55
CA PRO A 40 -3.46 -2.21 14.83
C PRO A 40 -2.62 -2.17 13.54
N ARG A 41 -2.14 -3.31 13.11
CA ARG A 41 -1.36 -3.42 11.87
C ARG A 41 -2.14 -2.96 10.65
N HIS A 42 -3.44 -3.22 10.61
CA HIS A 42 -4.33 -2.71 9.56
C HIS A 42 -4.20 -1.19 9.44
N THR A 43 -4.34 -0.47 10.54
CA THR A 43 -4.24 0.98 10.56
C THR A 43 -2.83 1.46 10.24
N ARG A 44 -1.79 0.79 10.74
CA ARG A 44 -0.41 1.12 10.40
C ARG A 44 -0.14 1.00 8.91
N SER A 45 -0.66 -0.04 8.26
CA SER A 45 -0.57 -0.19 6.80
C SER A 45 -1.20 0.98 6.07
N LEU A 46 -2.41 1.38 6.46
CA LEU A 46 -3.11 2.51 5.84
C LEU A 46 -2.35 3.81 6.01
N VAL A 47 -1.88 4.08 7.22
CA VAL A 47 -1.10 5.29 7.52
C VAL A 47 0.20 5.31 6.69
N THR A 48 0.89 4.19 6.61
CA THR A 48 2.13 4.06 5.82
C THR A 48 1.86 4.34 4.35
N ILE A 49 0.83 3.71 3.78
CA ILE A 49 0.47 3.89 2.37
C ILE A 49 0.13 5.36 2.09
N ALA A 50 -0.63 6.00 2.96
CA ALA A 50 -0.98 7.41 2.80
C ALA A 50 0.26 8.31 2.79
N MET A 51 1.20 8.06 3.70
CA MET A 51 2.45 8.83 3.75
C MET A 51 3.31 8.63 2.52
N LEU A 52 3.48 7.39 2.07
CA LEU A 52 4.28 7.07 0.89
C LEU A 52 3.67 7.66 -0.38
N LEU A 53 2.35 7.63 -0.48
CA LEU A 53 1.60 8.25 -1.57
C LEU A 53 1.87 9.75 -1.59
N ALA A 54 1.71 10.42 -0.46
CA ALA A 54 1.88 11.86 -0.34
C ALA A 54 3.32 12.31 -0.62
N LEU A 55 4.29 11.49 -0.20
CA LEU A 55 5.72 11.79 -0.39
C LEU A 55 6.26 11.38 -1.76
N GLY A 56 5.47 10.67 -2.56
CA GLY A 56 5.89 10.21 -3.88
C GLY A 56 6.92 9.09 -3.87
N ARG A 57 6.92 8.25 -2.85
CA ARG A 57 7.84 7.11 -2.71
C ARG A 57 7.28 5.88 -3.41
N GLU A 58 7.42 5.82 -4.73
CA GLU A 58 6.72 4.83 -5.56
C GLU A 58 7.13 3.38 -5.30
N ASP A 59 8.42 3.11 -5.17
CA ASP A 59 8.90 1.73 -4.96
C ASP A 59 8.39 1.17 -3.62
N GLU A 60 8.52 1.95 -2.55
CA GLU A 60 8.03 1.57 -1.24
C GLU A 60 6.50 1.49 -1.22
N LEU A 61 5.84 2.37 -1.96
CA LEU A 61 4.38 2.35 -2.08
C LEU A 61 3.90 1.04 -2.71
N ARG A 62 4.53 0.61 -3.82
CA ARG A 62 4.19 -0.67 -4.45
C ARG A 62 4.38 -1.84 -3.49
N MET A 63 5.48 -1.84 -2.74
CA MET A 63 5.76 -2.89 -1.76
C MET A 63 4.68 -2.94 -0.68
N HIS A 64 4.30 -1.79 -0.13
CA HIS A 64 3.28 -1.73 0.92
C HIS A 64 1.87 -2.01 0.39
N LEU A 65 1.57 -1.66 -0.85
CA LEU A 65 0.31 -2.03 -1.49
C LEU A 65 0.17 -3.56 -1.62
N ARG A 66 1.28 -4.25 -1.93
CA ARG A 66 1.27 -5.72 -1.96
C ARG A 66 1.14 -6.31 -0.56
N ALA A 67 1.88 -5.76 0.39
CA ALA A 67 1.97 -6.30 1.74
C ALA A 67 0.72 -6.03 2.60
N CYS A 68 -0.05 -4.98 2.28
CA CYS A 68 -1.15 -4.52 3.14
C CYS A 68 -2.24 -5.58 3.34
N PHE A 69 -2.44 -6.47 2.37
CA PHE A 69 -3.42 -7.54 2.49
C PHE A 69 -3.06 -8.54 3.59
N ASN A 70 -1.76 -8.69 3.90
CA ASN A 70 -1.30 -9.49 5.04
C ASN A 70 -1.70 -8.88 6.39
N ASN A 71 -2.03 -7.60 6.40
CA ASN A 71 -2.43 -6.85 7.60
C ASN A 71 -3.93 -6.58 7.65
N GLY A 72 -4.71 -7.26 6.80
CA GLY A 72 -6.17 -7.16 6.81
C GLY A 72 -6.74 -5.98 6.02
N VAL A 73 -5.93 -5.27 5.24
CA VAL A 73 -6.40 -4.18 4.39
C VAL A 73 -7.15 -4.77 3.18
N THR A 74 -8.27 -4.17 2.82
CA THR A 74 -9.10 -4.60 1.68
C THR A 74 -8.96 -3.63 0.51
N LYS A 75 -9.47 -4.03 -0.66
CA LYS A 75 -9.55 -3.13 -1.82
C LYS A 75 -10.42 -1.92 -1.52
N ASP A 76 -11.51 -2.11 -0.79
CA ASP A 76 -12.39 -1.01 -0.38
C ASP A 76 -11.68 -0.02 0.55
N ASP A 77 -10.87 -0.53 1.47
CA ASP A 77 -10.03 0.33 2.33
C ASP A 77 -9.10 1.21 1.47
N LEU A 78 -8.44 0.61 0.48
CA LEU A 78 -7.52 1.33 -0.41
C LEU A 78 -8.26 2.35 -1.27
N LYS A 79 -9.43 2.00 -1.77
CA LYS A 79 -10.28 2.93 -2.52
C LYS A 79 -10.59 4.18 -1.70
N GLU A 80 -11.03 3.99 -0.48
CA GLU A 80 -11.36 5.10 0.41
C GLU A 80 -10.13 5.92 0.81
N LEU A 81 -9.00 5.24 1.07
CA LEU A 81 -7.75 5.92 1.39
C LEU A 81 -7.29 6.82 0.24
N ILE A 82 -7.30 6.32 -0.98
CA ILE A 82 -6.83 7.08 -2.15
C ILE A 82 -7.77 8.26 -2.42
N LEU A 83 -9.08 8.07 -2.31
CA LEU A 83 -10.05 9.16 -2.40
C LEU A 83 -9.75 10.25 -1.37
N HIS A 84 -9.51 9.86 -0.14
CA HIS A 84 -9.20 10.81 0.94
C HIS A 84 -7.88 11.54 0.68
N CYS A 85 -6.85 10.80 0.27
CA CYS A 85 -5.53 11.38 -0.03
C CYS A 85 -5.59 12.37 -1.20
N SER A 86 -6.53 12.23 -2.13
CA SER A 86 -6.67 13.17 -3.24
C SER A 86 -6.96 14.59 -2.77
N LEU A 87 -7.58 14.73 -1.60
CA LEU A 87 -7.90 16.04 -1.01
C LEU A 87 -6.65 16.72 -0.44
N TYR A 88 -5.76 15.96 0.18
CA TYR A 88 -4.64 16.51 0.95
C TYR A 88 -3.29 16.36 0.28
N ALA A 89 -3.13 15.38 -0.61
CA ALA A 89 -1.88 15.15 -1.33
C ALA A 89 -1.96 15.55 -2.80
N GLY A 90 -3.16 15.78 -3.32
CA GLY A 90 -3.39 16.22 -4.70
C GLY A 90 -3.77 15.09 -5.64
N LEU A 91 -4.47 15.45 -6.71
CA LEU A 91 -4.97 14.51 -7.71
C LEU A 91 -3.85 13.74 -8.44
N PRO A 92 -2.73 14.37 -8.84
CA PRO A 92 -1.68 13.61 -9.52
C PRO A 92 -1.11 12.47 -8.70
N ALA A 93 -0.85 12.71 -7.41
CA ALA A 93 -0.34 11.67 -6.51
C ALA A 93 -1.37 10.55 -6.32
N ALA A 94 -2.63 10.90 -6.11
CA ALA A 94 -3.70 9.93 -5.95
C ALA A 94 -3.93 9.12 -7.22
N ASN A 95 -3.87 9.75 -8.39
CA ASN A 95 -4.01 9.06 -9.67
C ASN A 95 -2.89 8.04 -9.88
N ALA A 96 -1.65 8.42 -9.59
CA ALA A 96 -0.52 7.50 -9.67
C ALA A 96 -0.71 6.30 -8.73
N ALA A 97 -1.16 6.55 -7.50
CA ALA A 97 -1.42 5.49 -6.53
C ALA A 97 -2.54 4.55 -6.98
N MET A 98 -3.59 5.09 -7.60
CA MET A 98 -4.69 4.29 -8.13
C MET A 98 -4.20 3.31 -9.20
N HIS A 99 -3.36 3.78 -10.13
CA HIS A 99 -2.79 2.93 -11.17
C HIS A 99 -1.86 1.86 -10.58
N MET A 100 -1.03 2.22 -9.61
CA MET A 100 -0.16 1.25 -8.92
C MET A 100 -0.97 0.18 -8.19
N ALA A 101 -2.06 0.58 -7.53
CA ALA A 101 -2.94 -0.35 -6.84
C ALA A 101 -3.57 -1.35 -7.83
N GLU A 102 -4.03 -0.86 -8.99
CA GLU A 102 -4.60 -1.73 -10.02
C GLU A 102 -3.58 -2.73 -10.55
N GLU A 103 -2.33 -2.30 -10.76
CA GLU A 103 -1.23 -3.21 -11.15
C GLU A 103 -0.99 -4.29 -10.10
N VAL A 104 -0.95 -3.90 -8.84
CA VAL A 104 -0.76 -4.84 -7.73
C VAL A 104 -1.92 -5.84 -7.67
N PHE A 105 -3.16 -5.36 -7.82
CA PHE A 105 -4.34 -6.24 -7.80
C PHE A 105 -4.26 -7.27 -8.93
N ALA A 106 -3.87 -6.84 -10.14
CA ALA A 106 -3.71 -7.75 -11.28
C ALA A 106 -2.64 -8.80 -11.00
N ASN A 107 -1.50 -8.39 -10.46
CA ASN A 107 -0.39 -9.30 -10.14
C ASN A 107 -0.75 -10.30 -9.04
N LEU A 108 -1.64 -9.93 -8.14
CA LEU A 108 -2.10 -10.81 -7.06
C LEU A 108 -3.32 -11.65 -7.46
N GLY A 109 -3.86 -11.49 -8.66
CA GLY A 109 -5.03 -12.21 -9.12
C GLY A 109 -6.33 -11.75 -8.49
N ILE A 110 -6.39 -10.50 -8.03
CA ILE A 110 -7.56 -9.92 -7.36
C ILE A 110 -8.04 -8.65 -8.07
N ALA A 111 -7.84 -8.58 -9.39
CA ALA A 111 -8.23 -7.40 -10.18
C ALA A 111 -9.71 -7.05 -9.97
N PRO A 112 -10.02 -5.74 -9.87
CA PRO A 112 -11.41 -5.31 -9.73
C PRO A 112 -12.23 -5.70 -10.96
N GLN A 113 -13.53 -5.89 -10.76
CA GLN A 113 -14.46 -6.22 -11.84
C GLN A 113 -14.82 -4.96 -12.61
N LYS A 114 -14.94 -5.10 -13.95
CA LYS A 114 -15.45 -4.02 -14.78
C LYS A 114 -16.91 -3.75 -14.45
N LEU A 115 -17.30 -2.50 -14.52
CA LEU A 115 -18.69 -2.12 -14.30
C LEU A 115 -19.57 -2.66 -15.44
N SER A 116 -20.80 -3.08 -15.10
CA SER A 116 -21.80 -3.48 -16.07
C SER A 116 -22.33 -2.25 -16.82
N GLU A 117 -23.01 -2.47 -17.96
CA GLU A 117 -23.63 -1.38 -18.72
C GLU A 117 -24.61 -0.58 -17.86
N GLN A 118 -25.38 -1.28 -17.03
CA GLN A 118 -26.33 -0.62 -16.11
C GLN A 118 -25.63 0.26 -15.08
N GLN A 119 -24.53 -0.23 -14.52
CA GLN A 119 -23.72 0.53 -13.57
C GLN A 119 -23.06 1.73 -14.24
N LEU A 120 -22.56 1.57 -15.45
CA LEU A 120 -21.97 2.67 -16.23
C LEU A 120 -22.99 3.77 -16.51
N SER A 121 -24.22 3.40 -16.87
CA SER A 121 -25.30 4.37 -17.10
C SER A 121 -25.62 5.15 -15.82
N GLN A 122 -25.62 4.47 -14.67
CA GLN A 122 -25.88 5.11 -13.38
C GLN A 122 -24.77 6.12 -13.02
N GLU A 123 -23.51 5.75 -13.26
CA GLU A 123 -22.38 6.64 -13.02
C GLU A 123 -22.43 7.88 -13.90
N GLN A 124 -22.80 7.72 -15.16
CA GLN A 124 -22.97 8.85 -16.07
C GLN A 124 -24.05 9.82 -15.57
N MET A 125 -25.17 9.29 -15.08
CA MET A 125 -26.25 10.10 -14.50
C MET A 125 -25.77 10.88 -13.27
N ASN A 126 -24.92 10.27 -12.46
CA ASN A 126 -24.41 10.90 -11.25
C ASN A 126 -23.40 12.02 -11.55
N GLN A 127 -22.82 12.06 -12.76
CA GLN A 127 -21.88 13.11 -13.18
C GLN A 127 -22.60 14.33 -13.76
N GLU A 128 -23.86 14.21 -14.08
CA GLU A 128 -24.71 15.31 -14.57
C GLU A 128 -25.34 16.07 -13.40
#